data_d3a234b9d7d8e4f7835c2b2154ad24df
#
_entry.id   d3a234b9d7d8e4f7835c2b2154ad24df
#
_cell.length_a   1.000
_cell.length_b   1.000
_cell.length_c   1.000
_cell.angle_alpha   90.00
_cell.angle_beta   90.00
_cell.angle_gamma   90.00
#
_symmetry.space_group_name_H-M   'P 1'
#
loop_
_entity.id
_entity.type
_entity.pdbx_description
1 polymer ?
#
loop_
_entity_poly.entity_id
_entity_poly.type
_entity_poly.pdbx_seq_one_letter_code
_entity_poly.pdbx_strand_id
1 'polypeptide(L)'
;MYDYIIVGAGSAGCVLAHRLSEDPACRVLLLEAGPRDWHPFIHMPAGLAKLVGQKGVNWNYDTAPEPHLENRRLWWPRGKVLGGSSSINAMCYIRGVPQDYDDWADAGAEG
;
A
#
# COMPACT_ATOMS: atom_id res chain seq x y z
N MET A 1 6.55 26.62 -9.85
CA MET A 1 6.22 26.28 -8.45
C MET A 1 5.10 25.24 -8.50
N TYR A 2 5.05 24.25 -7.62
CA TYR A 2 3.96 23.29 -7.50
C TYR A 2 3.01 23.75 -6.41
N ASP A 3 1.71 23.55 -6.60
CA ASP A 3 0.68 23.88 -5.60
C ASP A 3 0.57 22.77 -4.56
N TYR A 4 0.77 21.51 -4.99
CA TYR A 4 0.77 20.34 -4.10
C TYR A 4 1.96 19.42 -4.40
N ILE A 5 2.49 18.85 -3.34
CA ILE A 5 3.50 17.78 -3.41
C ILE A 5 2.95 16.58 -2.65
N ILE A 6 2.76 15.46 -3.36
CA ILE A 6 2.26 14.20 -2.82
C ILE A 6 3.44 13.25 -2.71
N VAL A 7 3.69 12.71 -1.53
CA VAL A 7 4.77 11.77 -1.28
C VAL A 7 4.19 10.35 -1.17
N GLY A 8 4.55 9.51 -2.13
CA GLY A 8 4.08 8.14 -2.28
C GLY A 8 2.92 8.02 -3.28
N ALA A 9 3.15 7.25 -4.34
CA ALA A 9 2.16 6.92 -5.37
C ALA A 9 1.45 5.59 -5.09
N GLY A 10 1.10 5.34 -3.85
CA GLY A 10 0.19 4.26 -3.46
C GLY A 10 -1.27 4.61 -3.76
N SER A 11 -2.21 3.79 -3.29
CA SER A 11 -3.65 3.95 -3.56
C SER A 11 -4.15 5.35 -3.22
N ALA A 12 -3.83 5.87 -2.03
CA ALA A 12 -4.26 7.20 -1.59
C ALA A 12 -3.59 8.32 -2.40
N GLY A 13 -2.27 8.23 -2.61
CA GLY A 13 -1.54 9.26 -3.36
C GLY A 13 -1.97 9.35 -4.83
N CYS A 14 -2.28 8.23 -5.46
CA CYS A 14 -2.82 8.21 -6.83
C CYS A 14 -4.20 8.87 -6.89
N VAL A 15 -5.08 8.63 -5.92
CA VAL A 15 -6.39 9.29 -5.85
C VAL A 15 -6.25 10.79 -5.66
N LEU A 16 -5.39 11.22 -4.73
CA LEU A 16 -5.13 12.63 -4.49
C LEU A 16 -4.54 13.31 -5.75
N ALA A 17 -3.55 12.67 -6.38
CA ALA A 17 -2.95 13.19 -7.60
C ALA A 17 -3.99 13.38 -8.71
N HIS A 18 -4.85 12.38 -8.91
CA HIS A 18 -5.93 12.44 -9.89
C HIS A 18 -6.90 13.59 -9.60
N ARG A 19 -7.43 13.65 -8.38
CA ARG A 19 -8.43 14.65 -8.00
C ARG A 19 -7.91 16.08 -8.02
N LEU A 20 -6.71 16.31 -7.50
CA LEU A 20 -6.11 17.63 -7.46
C LEU A 20 -5.70 18.14 -8.84
N SER A 21 -5.38 17.23 -9.77
CA SER A 21 -5.02 17.59 -11.15
C SER A 21 -6.21 17.68 -12.11
N GLU A 22 -7.45 17.50 -11.66
CA GLU A 22 -8.65 17.75 -12.44
C GLU A 22 -8.77 19.24 -12.81
N ASP A 23 -8.29 20.13 -11.94
CA ASP A 23 -8.13 21.55 -12.26
C ASP A 23 -6.81 21.76 -13.02
N PRO A 24 -6.85 22.17 -14.29
CA PRO A 24 -5.65 22.40 -15.10
C PRO A 24 -4.79 23.55 -14.58
N ALA A 25 -5.31 24.43 -13.74
CA ALA A 25 -4.56 25.49 -13.09
C ALA A 25 -3.73 24.98 -11.90
N CYS A 26 -4.06 23.81 -11.36
CA CYS A 26 -3.41 23.21 -10.23
C CYS A 26 -2.22 22.34 -10.68
N ARG A 27 -1.02 22.64 -10.18
CA ARG A 27 0.21 21.89 -10.49
C ARG A 27 0.55 20.96 -9.34
N VAL A 28 0.44 19.66 -9.62
CA VAL A 28 0.67 18.59 -8.65
C VAL A 28 1.99 17.88 -8.96
N LEU A 29 2.85 17.72 -7.97
CA LEU A 29 4.04 16.86 -8.04
C LEU A 29 3.78 15.59 -7.25
N LEU A 30 3.84 14.44 -7.92
CA LEU A 30 3.76 13.13 -7.28
C LEU A 30 5.15 12.51 -7.23
N LEU A 31 5.63 12.18 -6.02
CA LEU A 31 6.92 11.54 -5.78
C LEU A 31 6.70 10.07 -5.39
N GLU A 32 7.40 9.18 -6.05
CA GLU A 32 7.40 7.74 -5.73
C GLU A 32 8.84 7.24 -5.59
N ALA A 33 9.09 6.42 -4.56
CA ALA A 33 10.42 5.88 -4.29
C ALA A 33 10.77 4.68 -5.18
N GLY A 34 9.76 3.99 -5.68
CA GLY A 34 9.92 2.81 -6.52
C GLY A 34 9.85 3.11 -8.02
N PRO A 35 10.08 2.10 -8.85
CA PRO A 35 9.96 2.21 -10.30
C PRO A 35 8.49 2.32 -10.74
N ARG A 36 8.31 2.51 -12.05
CA ARG A 36 7.01 2.33 -12.68
C ARG A 36 6.58 0.85 -12.62
N ASP A 37 5.29 0.62 -12.68
CA ASP A 37 4.63 -0.68 -12.57
C ASP A 37 4.72 -1.55 -13.85
N TRP A 38 5.79 -1.41 -14.61
CA TRP A 38 5.95 -2.12 -15.90
C TRP A 38 6.38 -3.60 -15.75
N HIS A 39 6.58 -4.06 -14.50
CA HIS A 39 6.97 -5.44 -14.28
C HIS A 39 5.81 -6.38 -14.66
N PRO A 40 6.02 -7.38 -15.56
CA PRO A 40 4.93 -8.22 -16.08
C PRO A 40 4.09 -8.89 -15.00
N PHE A 41 4.72 -9.30 -13.89
CA PHE A 41 4.04 -9.98 -12.80
C PHE A 41 3.10 -9.08 -11.99
N ILE A 42 3.21 -7.75 -12.11
CA ILE A 42 2.24 -6.82 -11.52
C ILE A 42 0.88 -6.97 -12.22
N HIS A 43 0.90 -7.18 -13.52
CA HIS A 43 -0.29 -7.29 -14.36
C HIS A 43 -0.81 -8.72 -14.52
N MET A 44 -0.17 -9.69 -13.84
CA MET A 44 -0.53 -11.10 -13.86
C MET A 44 -0.90 -11.60 -12.47
N PRO A 45 -2.18 -11.92 -12.19
CA PRO A 45 -2.58 -12.43 -10.87
C PRO A 45 -1.72 -13.59 -10.36
N ALA A 46 -1.38 -14.53 -11.24
CA ALA A 46 -0.49 -15.67 -10.91
C ALA A 46 0.97 -15.26 -10.63
N GLY A 47 1.34 -14.04 -11.01
CA GLY A 47 2.70 -13.50 -10.80
C GLY A 47 3.01 -13.11 -9.36
N LEU A 48 2.00 -12.96 -8.51
CA LEU A 48 2.13 -12.49 -7.14
C LEU A 48 3.20 -13.25 -6.35
N ALA A 49 3.20 -14.56 -6.39
CA ALA A 49 4.13 -15.39 -5.62
C ALA A 49 5.61 -15.11 -5.95
N LYS A 50 5.88 -14.70 -7.20
CA LYS A 50 7.22 -14.31 -7.65
C LYS A 50 7.51 -12.84 -7.41
N LEU A 51 6.48 -11.99 -7.41
CA LEU A 51 6.59 -10.54 -7.31
C LEU A 51 6.84 -10.09 -5.88
N VAL A 52 6.09 -10.62 -4.92
CA VAL A 52 6.06 -10.13 -3.54
C VAL A 52 7.41 -10.19 -2.83
N GLY A 53 8.29 -11.12 -3.20
CA GLY A 53 9.66 -11.25 -2.67
C GLY A 53 10.71 -10.40 -3.39
N GLN A 54 10.37 -9.71 -4.48
CA GLN A 54 11.36 -8.98 -5.28
C GLN A 54 11.77 -7.66 -4.63
N LYS A 55 13.06 -7.49 -4.39
CA LYS A 55 13.64 -6.29 -3.79
C LYS A 55 13.40 -5.00 -4.60
N GLY A 56 13.20 -5.12 -5.90
CA GLY A 56 13.00 -3.97 -6.79
C GLY A 56 11.66 -3.26 -6.60
N VAL A 57 10.62 -3.97 -6.18
CA VAL A 57 9.25 -3.48 -6.08
C VAL A 57 8.66 -3.60 -4.66
N ASN A 58 9.45 -4.04 -3.70
CA ASN A 58 9.03 -4.25 -2.32
C ASN A 58 10.09 -3.68 -1.36
N TRP A 59 9.64 -3.01 -0.30
CA TRP A 59 10.48 -2.54 0.78
C TRP A 59 11.05 -3.68 1.62
N ASN A 60 10.37 -4.83 1.67
CA ASN A 60 10.74 -6.01 2.45
C ASN A 60 11.01 -5.70 3.93
N TYR A 61 10.10 -4.98 4.57
CA TYR A 61 10.22 -4.70 6.00
C TYR A 61 10.04 -5.96 6.85
N ASP A 62 10.65 -5.93 8.01
CA ASP A 62 10.34 -6.86 9.11
C ASP A 62 9.78 -6.06 10.29
N THR A 63 8.89 -6.68 11.07
CA THR A 63 8.41 -6.08 12.31
C THR A 63 9.54 -6.01 13.35
N ALA A 64 9.37 -5.17 14.37
CA ALA A 64 10.11 -5.34 15.60
C ALA A 64 9.81 -6.75 16.20
N PRO A 65 10.69 -7.27 17.06
CA PRO A 65 10.37 -8.49 17.78
C PRO A 65 9.07 -8.32 18.57
N GLU A 66 8.13 -9.26 18.41
CA GLU A 66 6.84 -9.21 19.08
C GLU A 66 6.86 -10.12 20.32
N PRO A 67 6.88 -9.54 21.53
CA PRO A 67 7.02 -10.32 22.77
C PRO A 67 5.91 -11.35 22.96
N HIS A 68 4.68 -11.04 22.53
CA HIS A 68 3.52 -11.94 22.65
C HIS A 68 3.50 -13.05 21.59
N LEU A 69 4.45 -13.04 20.65
CA LEU A 69 4.62 -14.04 19.61
C LEU A 69 6.02 -14.67 19.67
N GLU A 70 6.52 -14.98 20.87
CA GLU A 70 7.84 -15.60 21.10
C GLU A 70 9.00 -14.78 20.51
N ASN A 71 8.90 -13.45 20.57
CA ASN A 71 9.87 -12.52 20.00
C ASN A 71 10.11 -12.72 18.49
N ARG A 72 9.16 -13.31 17.77
CA ARG A 72 9.26 -13.45 16.31
C ARG A 72 9.28 -12.11 15.62
N ARG A 73 10.04 -12.05 14.53
CA ARG A 73 9.93 -11.02 13.52
C ARG A 73 9.08 -11.54 12.38
N LEU A 74 8.12 -10.75 11.94
CA LEU A 74 7.27 -11.11 10.82
C LEU A 74 7.70 -10.29 9.61
N TRP A 75 7.92 -10.96 8.50
CA TRP A 75 8.15 -10.29 7.23
C TRP A 75 6.89 -9.53 6.80
N TRP A 76 7.08 -8.26 6.47
CA TRP A 76 5.98 -7.34 6.24
C TRP A 76 6.16 -6.64 4.88
N PRO A 77 5.73 -7.26 3.77
CA PRO A 77 5.86 -6.68 2.44
C PRO A 77 5.08 -5.39 2.31
N ARG A 78 5.70 -4.40 1.68
CA ARG A 78 5.07 -3.13 1.30
C ARG A 78 5.57 -2.74 -0.07
N GLY A 79 4.66 -2.36 -0.98
CA GLY A 79 5.03 -1.98 -2.33
C GLY A 79 5.95 -0.77 -2.37
N LYS A 80 7.01 -0.89 -3.16
CA LYS A 80 7.94 0.17 -3.54
C LYS A 80 7.89 0.30 -5.05
N VAL A 81 6.80 0.85 -5.55
CA VAL A 81 6.48 0.89 -6.98
C VAL A 81 5.29 1.81 -7.18
N LEU A 82 5.11 2.35 -8.39
CA LEU A 82 3.90 3.07 -8.76
C LEU A 82 2.65 2.21 -8.49
N GLY A 83 1.69 2.73 -7.75
CA GLY A 83 0.55 1.99 -7.20
C GLY A 83 0.78 1.45 -5.78
N GLY A 84 2.04 1.45 -5.30
CA GLY A 84 2.38 1.02 -3.94
C GLY A 84 1.99 -0.43 -3.65
N SER A 85 1.45 -0.69 -2.46
CA SER A 85 1.04 -2.05 -2.06
C SER A 85 -0.13 -2.61 -2.88
N SER A 86 -0.93 -1.77 -3.55
CA SER A 86 -1.97 -2.29 -4.47
C SER A 86 -1.38 -2.95 -5.71
N SER A 87 -0.14 -2.62 -6.09
CA SER A 87 0.56 -3.28 -7.21
C SER A 87 1.16 -4.65 -6.84
N ILE A 88 1.26 -4.99 -5.55
CA ILE A 88 1.85 -6.25 -5.08
C ILE A 88 0.96 -6.99 -4.06
N ASN A 89 -0.32 -6.66 -3.96
CA ASN A 89 -1.25 -7.27 -3.00
C ASN A 89 -1.71 -8.66 -3.46
N ALA A 90 -2.30 -9.41 -2.52
CA ALA A 90 -2.82 -10.74 -2.78
C ALA A 90 -4.21 -10.75 -3.45
N MET A 91 -4.78 -9.58 -3.75
CA MET A 91 -6.10 -9.40 -4.39
C MET A 91 -7.25 -10.12 -3.64
N CYS A 92 -7.10 -10.29 -2.31
CA CYS A 92 -8.16 -10.85 -1.48
C CYS A 92 -9.19 -9.75 -1.19
N TYR A 93 -10.43 -10.00 -1.58
CA TYR A 93 -11.56 -9.12 -1.27
C TYR A 93 -12.47 -9.84 -0.26
N ILE A 94 -12.31 -9.49 1.01
CA ILE A 94 -13.07 -10.07 2.12
C ILE A 94 -13.58 -8.94 3.00
N ARG A 95 -14.87 -8.96 3.34
CA ARG A 95 -15.44 -8.10 4.36
C ARG A 95 -15.33 -8.74 5.74
N GLY A 96 -15.12 -7.91 6.75
CA GLY A 96 -15.37 -8.29 8.13
C GLY A 96 -16.86 -8.60 8.36
N VAL A 97 -17.18 -9.46 9.30
CA VAL A 97 -18.55 -9.66 9.75
C VAL A 97 -18.93 -8.52 10.71
N PRO A 98 -20.24 -8.20 10.88
CA PRO A 98 -20.66 -7.11 11.77
C PRO A 98 -20.06 -7.22 13.18
N GLN A 99 -19.96 -8.42 13.72
CA GLN A 99 -19.39 -8.68 15.04
C GLN A 99 -17.95 -8.18 15.20
N ASP A 100 -17.12 -8.24 14.15
CA ASP A 100 -15.73 -7.73 14.22
C ASP A 100 -15.72 -6.23 14.55
N TYR A 101 -16.67 -5.48 14.01
CA TYR A 101 -16.77 -4.03 14.23
C TYR A 101 -17.38 -3.71 15.59
N ASP A 102 -18.37 -4.49 16.03
CA ASP A 102 -18.99 -4.36 17.36
C ASP A 102 -17.94 -4.65 18.43
N ASP A 103 -17.13 -5.70 18.28
CA ASP A 103 -16.04 -6.05 19.19
C ASP A 103 -14.95 -4.95 19.25
N TRP A 104 -14.69 -4.25 18.14
CA TRP A 104 -13.78 -3.12 18.15
C TRP A 104 -14.34 -1.93 18.92
N ALA A 105 -15.63 -1.64 18.74
CA ALA A 105 -16.28 -0.57 19.50
C ALA A 105 -16.29 -0.89 21.01
N ASP A 106 -16.62 -2.13 21.37
CA ASP A 106 -16.62 -2.60 22.78
C ASP A 106 -15.20 -2.56 23.38
N ALA A 107 -14.16 -2.75 22.56
CA ALA A 107 -12.76 -2.61 22.98
C ALA A 107 -12.29 -1.14 23.05
N GLY A 108 -13.17 -0.16 22.82
CA GLY A 108 -12.89 1.27 22.95
C GLY A 108 -12.47 1.97 21.65
N ALA A 109 -12.61 1.33 20.50
CA ALA A 109 -12.42 1.96 19.19
C ALA A 109 -13.73 2.65 18.75
N GLU A 110 -14.14 3.67 19.49
CA GLU A 110 -15.30 4.49 19.15
C GLU A 110 -14.98 5.39 17.95
N GLY A 111 -15.74 5.29 16.85
CA GLY A 111 -15.60 6.07 15.62
C GLY A 111 -16.82 6.91 15.32
#